data_f73409dbe4eb659104335911ef67addc
#
_entry.id   f73409dbe4eb659104335911ef67addc
#
_cell.length_a   1.000
_cell.length_b   1.000
_cell.length_c   1.000
_cell.angle_alpha   90.00
_cell.angle_beta   90.00
_cell.angle_gamma   90.00
#
_symmetry.space_group_name_H-M   'P 1'
#
loop_
_entity.id
_entity.type
_entity.pdbx_description
1 polymer ?
#
loop_
_entity_poly.entity_id
_entity_poly.type
_entity_poly.pdbx_seq_one_letter_code
_entity_poly.pdbx_strand_id
1 'polypeptide(L)'
;EVEALAERLRREGVEAVAICFLHSYRNPEHERQVAAILAERLPGVRISLSSEVVGEIREYERTSTTLANVYVQRIVEGYLDRLQRSLTELGSRARLLIMLSSGGICTVETARRFPVRLIESGPAAGALAAAYTGRLVGTPNLLAFDMGGTTAKVCLIDNGRPMITTEFEVDRVYRFKKGSGLPIKASSIEMIEIGAGGGSIAHIDQFGLIKVGPDSAGSQPAPACYGLGGNRPTVTDADLVLGYLDPDFFLCGEMHISREAAEEA
;
A
#
# COMPACT_ATOMS: atom_id res chain seq x y z
N GLU A 1 1.02 8.73 37.09
CA GLU A 1 0.16 9.21 35.99
C GLU A 1 0.04 8.16 34.89
N VAL A 2 1.15 7.64 34.34
CA VAL A 2 1.14 6.63 33.25
C VAL A 2 0.43 5.34 33.70
N GLU A 3 0.62 4.88 34.92
CA GLU A 3 -0.08 3.71 35.46
C GLU A 3 -1.61 3.89 35.49
N ALA A 4 -2.08 5.07 35.91
CA ALA A 4 -3.50 5.38 35.90
C ALA A 4 -4.06 5.44 34.47
N LEU A 5 -3.26 5.94 33.51
CA LEU A 5 -3.60 5.91 32.09
C LEU A 5 -3.68 4.46 31.58
N ALA A 6 -2.74 3.59 31.96
CA ALA A 6 -2.76 2.18 31.59
C ALA A 6 -4.05 1.47 32.02
N GLU A 7 -4.51 1.72 33.26
CA GLU A 7 -5.78 1.17 33.75
C GLU A 7 -7.00 1.67 32.96
N ARG A 8 -6.97 2.92 32.53
CA ARG A 8 -8.02 3.47 31.66
C ARG A 8 -7.99 2.81 30.28
N LEU A 9 -6.83 2.73 29.62
CA LEU A 9 -6.65 2.09 28.32
C LEU A 9 -7.09 0.62 28.34
N ARG A 10 -6.81 -0.09 29.45
CA ARG A 10 -7.26 -1.48 29.64
C ARG A 10 -8.77 -1.57 29.68
N ARG A 11 -9.43 -0.70 30.44
CA ARG A 11 -10.91 -0.69 30.56
C ARG A 11 -11.60 -0.36 29.23
N GLU A 12 -10.97 0.49 28.42
CA GLU A 12 -11.46 0.87 27.11
C GLU A 12 -11.14 -0.18 26.01
N GLY A 13 -10.41 -1.25 26.36
CA GLY A 13 -10.08 -2.32 25.41
C GLY A 13 -9.15 -1.88 24.30
N VAL A 14 -8.24 -0.93 24.56
CA VAL A 14 -7.32 -0.38 23.56
C VAL A 14 -6.34 -1.45 23.10
N GLU A 15 -6.21 -1.68 21.80
CA GLU A 15 -5.35 -2.69 21.19
C GLU A 15 -3.98 -2.16 20.75
N ALA A 16 -3.86 -0.83 20.56
CA ALA A 16 -2.64 -0.21 20.09
C ALA A 16 -2.48 1.23 20.62
N VAL A 17 -1.24 1.64 20.89
CA VAL A 17 -0.91 2.96 21.43
C VAL A 17 0.23 3.58 20.65
N ALA A 18 0.03 4.79 20.13
CA ALA A 18 1.10 5.67 19.64
C ALA A 18 1.53 6.61 20.76
N ILE A 19 2.83 6.67 21.04
CA ILE A 19 3.41 7.61 22.02
C ILE A 19 4.15 8.69 21.24
N CYS A 20 3.69 9.93 21.39
CA CYS A 20 4.22 11.08 20.68
C CYS A 20 4.39 12.26 21.65
N PHE A 21 5.64 12.60 21.99
CA PHE A 21 5.95 13.73 22.85
C PHE A 21 6.65 14.84 22.09
N LEU A 22 6.54 16.05 22.60
CA LEU A 22 7.27 17.19 22.08
C LEU A 22 8.79 16.91 22.14
N HIS A 23 9.49 17.26 21.07
CA HIS A 23 10.93 17.11 20.94
C HIS A 23 11.50 15.70 21.18
N SER A 24 10.68 14.63 21.12
CA SER A 24 11.14 13.25 21.30
C SER A 24 12.16 12.79 20.24
N TYR A 25 12.14 13.41 19.06
CA TYR A 25 13.18 13.20 18.04
C TYR A 25 14.59 13.61 18.54
N ARG A 26 14.68 14.53 19.47
CA ARG A 26 15.94 14.98 20.09
C ARG A 26 16.28 14.18 21.34
N ASN A 27 15.28 13.91 22.17
CA ASN A 27 15.42 13.10 23.39
C ASN A 27 14.24 12.14 23.52
N PRO A 28 14.42 10.85 23.17
CA PRO A 28 13.36 9.85 23.20
C PRO A 28 13.10 9.23 24.58
N GLU A 29 13.81 9.65 25.63
CA GLU A 29 13.85 8.99 26.93
C GLU A 29 12.44 8.88 27.56
N HIS A 30 11.66 9.97 27.52
CA HIS A 30 10.30 9.94 28.10
C HIS A 30 9.36 9.01 27.33
N GLU A 31 9.44 8.95 25.99
CA GLU A 31 8.68 7.98 25.21
C GLU A 31 9.04 6.54 25.59
N ARG A 32 10.33 6.26 25.75
CA ARG A 32 10.81 4.92 26.16
C ARG A 32 10.36 4.53 27.56
N GLN A 33 10.39 5.46 28.52
CA GLN A 33 9.91 5.22 29.88
C GLN A 33 8.41 4.90 29.89
N VAL A 34 7.62 5.68 29.17
CA VAL A 34 6.17 5.42 29.06
C VAL A 34 5.91 4.09 28.37
N ALA A 35 6.62 3.79 27.28
CA ALA A 35 6.49 2.51 26.58
C ALA A 35 6.81 1.32 27.48
N ALA A 36 7.87 1.40 28.30
CA ALA A 36 8.23 0.34 29.24
C ALA A 36 7.12 0.08 30.25
N ILE A 37 6.55 1.14 30.86
CA ILE A 37 5.45 1.04 31.81
C ILE A 37 4.19 0.44 31.14
N LEU A 38 3.84 0.93 29.94
CA LEU A 38 2.68 0.42 29.22
C LEU A 38 2.86 -1.02 28.77
N ALA A 39 4.05 -1.43 28.34
CA ALA A 39 4.34 -2.81 27.96
C ALA A 39 4.17 -3.79 29.14
N GLU A 40 4.58 -3.38 30.33
CA GLU A 40 4.38 -4.16 31.55
C GLU A 40 2.90 -4.25 31.96
N ARG A 41 2.20 -3.11 31.90
CA ARG A 41 0.81 -2.99 32.37
C ARG A 41 -0.23 -3.48 31.36
N LEU A 42 0.07 -3.47 30.09
CA LEU A 42 -0.84 -3.80 28.98
C LEU A 42 -0.22 -4.88 28.07
N PRO A 43 -0.01 -6.10 28.57
CA PRO A 43 0.59 -7.16 27.76
C PRO A 43 -0.30 -7.45 26.53
N GLY A 44 0.33 -7.48 25.34
CA GLY A 44 -0.35 -7.71 24.06
C GLY A 44 -0.84 -6.45 23.35
N VAL A 45 -0.81 -5.28 23.98
CA VAL A 45 -1.06 -4.00 23.32
C VAL A 45 0.18 -3.58 22.52
N ARG A 46 -0.03 -3.17 21.27
CA ARG A 46 1.05 -2.70 20.41
C ARG A 46 1.41 -1.28 20.74
N ILE A 47 2.69 -0.99 20.79
CA ILE A 47 3.21 0.34 21.14
C ILE A 47 4.17 0.79 20.06
N SER A 48 3.92 1.98 19.49
CA SER A 48 4.83 2.66 18.57
C SER A 48 5.31 3.98 19.16
N LEU A 49 6.63 4.21 19.15
CA LEU A 49 7.24 5.46 19.59
C LEU A 49 7.49 6.38 18.41
N SER A 50 7.08 7.63 18.51
CA SER A 50 7.26 8.59 17.43
C SER A 50 8.74 8.82 17.10
N SER A 51 9.59 8.80 18.10
CA SER A 51 11.04 8.94 17.97
C SER A 51 11.72 7.80 17.18
N GLU A 52 11.07 6.62 17.10
CA GLU A 52 11.58 5.47 16.36
C GLU A 52 10.97 5.36 14.96
N VAL A 53 9.68 5.69 14.83
CA VAL A 53 8.97 5.65 13.54
C VAL A 53 9.44 6.76 12.62
N VAL A 54 9.47 8.01 13.14
CA VAL A 54 9.91 9.22 12.43
C VAL A 54 10.70 10.11 13.40
N GLY A 55 12.02 9.98 13.42
CA GLY A 55 12.90 10.77 14.30
C GLY A 55 13.15 12.19 13.77
N GLU A 56 12.10 12.92 13.37
CA GLU A 56 12.20 14.26 12.77
C GLU A 56 11.38 15.30 13.53
N ILE A 57 11.66 16.58 13.26
CA ILE A 57 10.84 17.71 13.75
C ILE A 57 9.44 17.66 13.16
N ARG A 58 8.53 18.47 13.69
CA ARG A 58 7.12 18.61 13.32
C ARG A 58 6.23 17.51 13.92
N GLU A 59 5.62 17.86 15.00
CA GLU A 59 4.81 16.99 15.86
C GLU A 59 3.60 16.42 15.12
N TYR A 60 2.95 17.20 14.27
CA TYR A 60 1.74 16.77 13.57
C TYR A 60 2.04 15.61 12.60
N GLU A 61 3.00 15.80 11.70
CA GLU A 61 3.37 14.79 10.71
C GLU A 61 3.97 13.56 11.39
N ARG A 62 4.74 13.75 12.47
CA ARG A 62 5.29 12.63 13.25
C ARG A 62 4.18 11.84 13.93
N THR A 63 3.21 12.51 14.54
CA THR A 63 2.06 11.87 15.21
C THR A 63 1.21 11.13 14.19
N SER A 64 0.85 11.75 13.07
CA SER A 64 0.08 11.13 11.99
C SER A 64 0.75 9.84 11.49
N THR A 65 2.07 9.90 11.22
CA THR A 65 2.82 8.73 10.76
C THR A 65 2.91 7.62 11.80
N THR A 66 3.08 7.99 13.08
CA THR A 66 3.14 7.00 14.17
C THR A 66 1.78 6.33 14.40
N LEU A 67 0.70 7.08 14.29
CA LEU A 67 -0.67 6.53 14.34
C LEU A 67 -0.92 5.58 13.16
N ALA A 68 -0.55 5.96 11.95
CA ALA A 68 -0.66 5.08 10.79
C ALA A 68 0.17 3.80 10.98
N ASN A 69 1.39 3.91 11.52
CA ASN A 69 2.24 2.76 11.81
C ASN A 69 1.56 1.76 12.74
N VAL A 70 1.12 2.21 13.91
CA VAL A 70 0.54 1.32 14.92
C VAL A 70 -0.83 0.77 14.49
N TYR A 71 -1.60 1.54 13.71
CA TYR A 71 -2.90 1.15 13.19
C TYR A 71 -2.82 -0.07 12.27
N VAL A 72 -1.86 -0.07 11.33
CA VAL A 72 -1.71 -1.18 10.38
C VAL A 72 -0.87 -2.34 10.93
N GLN A 73 -0.17 -2.15 12.05
CA GLN A 73 0.82 -3.09 12.57
C GLN A 73 0.25 -4.48 12.82
N ARG A 74 -0.93 -4.58 13.43
CA ARG A 74 -1.58 -5.88 13.72
C ARG A 74 -1.85 -6.71 12.46
N ILE A 75 -2.33 -6.04 11.41
CA ILE A 75 -2.67 -6.70 10.13
C ILE A 75 -1.40 -7.20 9.46
N VAL A 76 -0.37 -6.35 9.41
CA VAL A 76 0.91 -6.67 8.77
C VAL A 76 1.64 -7.78 9.54
N GLU A 77 1.69 -7.74 10.86
CA GLU A 77 2.26 -8.80 11.69
C GLU A 77 1.58 -10.15 11.37
N GLY A 78 0.26 -10.20 11.43
CA GLY A 78 -0.50 -11.42 11.14
C GLY A 78 -0.27 -11.96 9.72
N TYR A 79 -0.12 -11.07 8.73
CA TYR A 79 0.23 -11.45 7.36
C TYR A 79 1.63 -12.05 7.28
N LEU A 80 2.63 -11.38 7.85
CA LEU A 80 4.03 -11.83 7.82
C LEU A 80 4.22 -13.16 8.56
N ASP A 81 3.50 -13.37 9.66
CA ASP A 81 3.53 -14.63 10.39
C ASP A 81 2.96 -15.80 9.58
N ARG A 82 1.86 -15.57 8.87
CA ARG A 82 1.30 -16.58 7.97
C ARG A 82 2.26 -16.87 6.81
N LEU A 83 2.81 -15.83 6.18
CA LEU A 83 3.75 -15.97 5.08
C LEU A 83 4.99 -16.79 5.49
N GLN A 84 5.60 -16.46 6.64
CA GLN A 84 6.76 -17.22 7.13
C GLN A 84 6.43 -18.68 7.40
N ARG A 85 5.27 -18.97 8.03
CA ARG A 85 4.82 -20.35 8.27
C ARG A 85 4.63 -21.10 6.98
N SER A 86 3.89 -20.54 6.02
CA SER A 86 3.65 -21.19 4.72
C SER A 86 4.94 -21.48 3.97
N LEU A 87 5.91 -20.56 3.95
CA LEU A 87 7.21 -20.78 3.34
C LEU A 87 7.98 -21.93 4.04
N THR A 88 7.90 -22.00 5.37
CA THR A 88 8.55 -23.09 6.14
C THR A 88 7.89 -24.43 5.86
N GLU A 89 6.55 -24.48 5.80
CA GLU A 89 5.78 -25.69 5.45
C GLU A 89 6.08 -26.19 4.04
N LEU A 90 6.36 -25.28 3.11
CA LEU A 90 6.83 -25.60 1.75
C LEU A 90 8.31 -26.03 1.71
N GLY A 91 8.98 -26.13 2.86
CA GLY A 91 10.39 -26.55 2.95
C GLY A 91 11.42 -25.48 2.57
N SER A 92 11.00 -24.22 2.39
CA SER A 92 11.93 -23.13 2.09
C SER A 92 12.85 -22.84 3.28
N ARG A 93 14.16 -22.79 3.02
CA ARG A 93 15.19 -22.34 3.96
C ARG A 93 15.72 -20.94 3.64
N ALA A 94 15.16 -20.29 2.63
CA ALA A 94 15.57 -18.97 2.20
C ALA A 94 15.20 -17.91 3.25
N ARG A 95 16.05 -16.89 3.39
CA ARG A 95 15.76 -15.74 4.24
C ARG A 95 14.70 -14.88 3.56
N LEU A 96 13.57 -14.67 4.24
CA LEU A 96 12.53 -13.75 3.77
C LEU A 96 12.96 -12.31 4.01
N LEU A 97 12.98 -11.53 2.94
CA LEU A 97 13.19 -10.09 2.96
C LEU A 97 11.96 -9.39 2.40
N ILE A 98 11.62 -8.23 2.95
CA ILE A 98 10.44 -7.47 2.60
C ILE A 98 10.85 -6.19 1.87
N MET A 99 10.21 -5.90 0.74
CA MET A 99 10.40 -4.67 -0.01
C MET A 99 9.81 -3.47 0.75
N LEU A 100 10.53 -2.37 0.75
CA LEU A 100 10.10 -1.08 1.31
C LEU A 100 9.56 -0.16 0.21
N SER A 101 8.74 0.80 0.59
CA SER A 101 8.21 1.86 -0.28
C SER A 101 9.30 2.68 -0.96
N SER A 102 10.47 2.82 -0.30
CA SER A 102 11.65 3.50 -0.84
C SER A 102 12.41 2.69 -1.90
N GLY A 103 12.00 1.46 -2.16
CA GLY A 103 12.71 0.54 -3.05
C GLY A 103 13.85 -0.24 -2.38
N GLY A 104 14.10 -0.04 -1.09
CA GLY A 104 15.02 -0.87 -0.31
C GLY A 104 14.36 -2.17 0.15
N ILE A 105 15.15 -3.03 0.82
CA ILE A 105 14.68 -4.26 1.45
C ILE A 105 14.99 -4.26 2.94
N CYS A 106 14.17 -4.91 3.73
CA CYS A 106 14.39 -5.07 5.17
C CYS A 106 14.07 -6.49 5.65
N THR A 107 14.41 -6.76 6.92
CA THR A 107 14.03 -8.02 7.57
C THR A 107 12.56 -8.00 7.96
N VAL A 108 12.01 -9.18 8.20
CA VAL A 108 10.61 -9.33 8.68
C VAL A 108 10.39 -8.61 10.01
N GLU A 109 11.37 -8.63 10.92
CA GLU A 109 11.31 -7.92 12.20
C GLU A 109 11.19 -6.42 12.00
N THR A 110 11.96 -5.84 11.09
CA THR A 110 11.87 -4.42 10.74
C THR A 110 10.52 -4.08 10.11
N ALA A 111 10.02 -4.93 9.22
CA ALA A 111 8.71 -4.76 8.59
C ALA A 111 7.56 -4.81 9.61
N ARG A 112 7.63 -5.70 10.59
CA ARG A 112 6.65 -5.77 11.70
C ARG A 112 6.65 -4.52 12.56
N ARG A 113 7.85 -3.99 12.85
CA ARG A 113 8.00 -2.81 13.71
C ARG A 113 7.60 -1.52 13.00
N PHE A 114 7.87 -1.41 11.71
CA PHE A 114 7.67 -0.21 10.91
C PHE A 114 6.85 -0.47 9.64
N PRO A 115 5.62 -1.02 9.76
CA PRO A 115 4.81 -1.35 8.59
C PRO A 115 4.41 -0.14 7.74
N VAL A 116 4.40 1.06 8.28
CA VAL A 116 4.19 2.30 7.51
C VAL A 116 5.16 2.46 6.34
N ARG A 117 6.35 1.85 6.42
CA ARG A 117 7.37 1.86 5.36
C ARG A 117 7.09 0.87 4.22
N LEU A 118 6.00 0.11 4.30
CA LEU A 118 5.57 -0.87 3.29
C LEU A 118 4.45 -0.34 2.39
N ILE A 119 3.89 0.82 2.69
CA ILE A 119 2.83 1.44 1.90
C ILE A 119 3.35 1.67 0.48
N GLU A 120 2.65 1.15 -0.55
CA GLU A 120 3.06 1.23 -1.96
C GLU A 120 4.34 0.43 -2.32
N SER A 121 4.79 -0.53 -1.50
CA SER A 121 6.02 -1.29 -1.78
C SER A 121 5.95 -2.16 -3.04
N GLY A 122 4.76 -2.66 -3.42
CA GLY A 122 4.56 -3.41 -4.67
C GLY A 122 4.85 -2.57 -5.91
N PRO A 123 4.15 -1.43 -6.14
CA PRO A 123 4.45 -0.51 -7.22
C PRO A 123 5.89 0.03 -7.20
N ALA A 124 6.47 0.23 -6.00
CA ALA A 124 7.89 0.60 -5.86
C ALA A 124 8.82 -0.46 -6.46
N ALA A 125 8.53 -1.74 -6.21
CA ALA A 125 9.27 -2.85 -6.83
C ALA A 125 9.14 -2.85 -8.35
N GLY A 126 7.92 -2.58 -8.88
CA GLY A 126 7.66 -2.45 -10.31
C GLY A 126 8.46 -1.33 -10.95
N ALA A 127 8.52 -0.15 -10.32
CA ALA A 127 9.34 0.98 -10.79
C ALA A 127 10.84 0.64 -10.82
N LEU A 128 11.36 -0.08 -9.82
CA LEU A 128 12.75 -0.54 -9.81
C LEU A 128 13.03 -1.58 -10.91
N ALA A 129 12.09 -2.51 -11.15
CA ALA A 129 12.20 -3.47 -12.23
C ALA A 129 12.21 -2.78 -13.60
N ALA A 130 11.34 -1.77 -13.80
CA ALA A 130 11.34 -0.95 -15.02
C ALA A 130 12.66 -0.20 -15.20
N ALA A 131 13.20 0.42 -14.14
CA ALA A 131 14.51 1.09 -14.18
C ALA A 131 15.64 0.13 -14.51
N TYR A 132 15.61 -1.08 -13.95
CA TYR A 132 16.59 -2.13 -14.27
C TYR A 132 16.51 -2.55 -15.74
N THR A 133 15.30 -2.86 -16.23
CA THR A 133 15.06 -3.24 -17.64
C THR A 133 15.48 -2.12 -18.59
N GLY A 134 15.12 -0.86 -18.28
CA GLY A 134 15.52 0.30 -19.06
C GLY A 134 17.03 0.41 -19.23
N ARG A 135 17.79 0.15 -18.18
CA ARG A 135 19.28 0.11 -18.28
C ARG A 135 19.77 -1.02 -19.19
N LEU A 136 19.15 -2.21 -19.12
CA LEU A 136 19.55 -3.34 -19.98
C LEU A 136 19.32 -3.07 -21.47
N VAL A 137 18.25 -2.36 -21.80
CA VAL A 137 17.92 -2.03 -23.22
C VAL A 137 18.46 -0.67 -23.66
N GLY A 138 19.26 0.01 -22.83
CA GLY A 138 19.87 1.31 -23.18
C GLY A 138 18.90 2.49 -23.17
N THR A 139 17.72 2.38 -22.53
CA THR A 139 16.72 3.43 -22.40
C THR A 139 16.59 3.86 -20.93
N PRO A 140 17.47 4.75 -20.42
CA PRO A 140 17.50 5.11 -18.99
C PRO A 140 16.36 6.06 -18.57
N ASN A 141 15.69 6.71 -19.52
CA ASN A 141 14.58 7.63 -19.29
C ASN A 141 13.28 6.99 -19.78
N LEU A 142 12.39 6.67 -18.85
CA LEU A 142 11.14 5.98 -19.15
C LEU A 142 10.05 6.27 -18.12
N LEU A 143 8.83 5.94 -18.45
CA LEU A 143 7.72 5.86 -17.52
C LEU A 143 7.47 4.40 -17.16
N ALA A 144 7.50 4.09 -15.87
CA ALA A 144 6.98 2.83 -15.35
C ALA A 144 5.48 2.99 -15.14
N PHE A 145 4.69 2.11 -15.74
CA PHE A 145 3.24 2.08 -15.65
C PHE A 145 2.80 0.75 -15.04
N ASP A 146 2.09 0.83 -13.93
CA ASP A 146 1.54 -0.33 -13.22
C ASP A 146 0.03 -0.14 -13.06
N MET A 147 -0.76 -1.02 -13.65
CA MET A 147 -2.21 -0.96 -13.59
C MET A 147 -2.76 -2.22 -12.93
N GLY A 148 -3.34 -2.02 -11.74
CA GLY A 148 -4.07 -3.07 -11.03
C GLY A 148 -5.56 -3.08 -11.38
N GLY A 149 -6.35 -3.79 -10.57
CA GLY A 149 -7.81 -3.88 -10.77
C GLY A 149 -8.57 -2.58 -10.52
N THR A 150 -8.05 -1.68 -9.67
CA THR A 150 -8.75 -0.45 -9.23
C THR A 150 -8.01 0.83 -9.55
N THR A 151 -6.68 0.79 -9.59
CA THR A 151 -5.84 2.00 -9.77
C THR A 151 -4.70 1.71 -10.75
N ALA A 152 -4.30 2.75 -11.48
CA ALA A 152 -3.07 2.77 -12.24
C ALA A 152 -2.07 3.71 -11.59
N LYS A 153 -0.80 3.33 -11.62
CA LYS A 153 0.31 4.09 -11.03
C LYS A 153 1.38 4.35 -12.07
N VAL A 154 1.87 5.57 -12.08
CA VAL A 154 2.91 6.01 -13.02
C VAL A 154 4.09 6.53 -12.22
N CYS A 155 5.27 6.02 -12.51
CA CYS A 155 6.53 6.50 -11.94
C CYS A 155 7.45 6.99 -13.05
N LEU A 156 8.02 8.18 -12.88
CA LEU A 156 9.06 8.71 -13.76
C LEU A 156 10.41 8.11 -13.37
N ILE A 157 11.08 7.52 -14.33
CA ILE A 157 12.46 7.06 -14.22
C ILE A 157 13.34 8.03 -15.01
N ASP A 158 14.20 8.75 -14.31
CA ASP A 158 15.15 9.69 -14.88
C ASP A 158 16.58 9.18 -14.70
N ASN A 159 17.32 9.09 -15.81
CA ASN A 159 18.69 8.56 -15.82
C ASN A 159 18.84 7.20 -15.08
N GLY A 160 17.86 6.31 -15.26
CA GLY A 160 17.80 4.98 -14.67
C GLY A 160 17.48 4.95 -13.18
N ARG A 161 16.93 6.04 -12.61
CA ARG A 161 16.59 6.16 -11.20
C ARG A 161 15.15 6.65 -11.04
N PRO A 162 14.31 5.99 -10.25
CA PRO A 162 13.00 6.51 -9.86
C PRO A 162 13.17 7.71 -8.92
N MET A 163 12.26 8.66 -9.01
CA MET A 163 12.20 9.77 -8.05
C MET A 163 11.74 9.27 -6.67
N ILE A 164 12.29 9.86 -5.62
CA ILE A 164 11.96 9.53 -4.23
C ILE A 164 11.37 10.75 -3.55
N THR A 165 10.26 10.57 -2.87
CA THR A 165 9.68 11.54 -1.94
C THR A 165 9.90 11.10 -0.50
N THR A 166 9.98 12.05 0.43
CA THR A 166 10.13 11.78 1.86
C THR A 166 8.82 11.85 2.62
N GLU A 167 7.77 12.32 1.96
CA GLU A 167 6.42 12.39 2.52
C GLU A 167 5.37 12.21 1.42
N PHE A 168 4.25 11.62 1.78
CA PHE A 168 3.06 11.52 0.94
C PHE A 168 1.81 11.74 1.79
N GLU A 169 0.67 11.87 1.16
CA GLU A 169 -0.60 12.07 1.85
C GLU A 169 -1.55 10.93 1.54
N VAL A 170 -2.21 10.41 2.57
CA VAL A 170 -3.30 9.45 2.44
C VAL A 170 -4.64 10.14 2.70
N ASP A 171 -5.72 9.56 2.18
CA ASP A 171 -7.10 10.03 2.38
C ASP A 171 -7.30 11.51 2.00
N ARG A 172 -6.81 11.90 0.80
CA ARG A 172 -6.97 13.27 0.29
C ARG A 172 -8.43 13.59 0.04
N VAL A 173 -8.92 14.63 0.71
CA VAL A 173 -10.27 15.17 0.49
C VAL A 173 -10.39 15.79 -0.91
N TYR A 174 -9.34 16.44 -1.38
CA TYR A 174 -9.26 17.02 -2.74
C TYR A 174 -8.12 16.36 -3.51
N ARG A 175 -8.46 15.61 -4.55
CA ARG A 175 -7.56 14.74 -5.32
C ARG A 175 -6.20 15.36 -5.69
N PHE A 176 -6.20 16.62 -6.12
CA PHE A 176 -4.99 17.30 -6.60
C PHE A 176 -4.49 18.40 -5.67
N LYS A 177 -5.13 18.60 -4.52
CA LYS A 177 -4.75 19.65 -3.57
C LYS A 177 -3.80 19.08 -2.52
N LYS A 178 -2.53 19.44 -2.63
CA LYS A 178 -1.53 19.12 -1.59
C LYS A 178 -1.94 19.74 -0.25
N GLY A 179 -1.77 19.00 0.84
CA GLY A 179 -2.18 19.42 2.18
C GLY A 179 -3.66 19.13 2.49
N SER A 180 -4.36 18.32 1.69
CA SER A 180 -5.76 17.96 1.94
C SER A 180 -5.94 16.57 2.53
N GLY A 181 -4.87 15.80 2.70
CA GLY A 181 -4.86 14.47 3.30
C GLY A 181 -4.07 14.40 4.60
N LEU A 182 -3.98 13.22 5.17
CA LEU A 182 -3.14 12.94 6.34
C LEU A 182 -1.69 12.75 5.89
N PRO A 183 -0.74 13.55 6.40
CA PRO A 183 0.65 13.45 6.01
C PRO A 183 1.28 12.19 6.61
N ILE A 184 2.01 11.45 5.78
CA ILE A 184 2.81 10.30 6.16
C ILE A 184 4.27 10.60 5.80
N LYS A 185 5.13 10.69 6.79
CA LYS A 185 6.57 10.84 6.63
C LYS A 185 7.23 9.47 6.53
N ALA A 186 7.29 8.97 5.32
CA ALA A 186 8.04 7.76 4.98
C ALA A 186 8.63 7.94 3.59
N SER A 187 9.91 7.59 3.45
CA SER A 187 10.54 7.61 2.12
C SER A 187 9.84 6.61 1.20
N SER A 188 9.36 7.07 0.07
CA SER A 188 8.71 6.25 -0.95
C SER A 188 9.14 6.66 -2.35
N ILE A 189 9.07 5.75 -3.29
CA ILE A 189 9.17 6.08 -4.71
C ILE A 189 7.97 6.98 -5.06
N GLU A 190 8.24 8.12 -5.71
CA GLU A 190 7.20 9.06 -6.09
C GLU A 190 6.37 8.49 -7.24
N MET A 191 5.07 8.43 -7.06
CA MET A 191 4.13 7.91 -8.04
C MET A 191 2.92 8.82 -8.19
N ILE A 192 2.44 8.91 -9.40
CA ILE A 192 1.14 9.51 -9.71
C ILE A 192 0.12 8.38 -9.73
N GLU A 193 -0.88 8.46 -8.87
CA GLU A 193 -1.96 7.49 -8.81
C GLU A 193 -3.19 8.00 -9.57
N ILE A 194 -3.74 7.13 -10.41
CA ILE A 194 -4.94 7.37 -11.20
C ILE A 194 -5.99 6.36 -10.74
N GLY A 195 -7.18 6.84 -10.33
CA GLY A 195 -8.29 6.00 -9.89
C GLY A 195 -9.01 5.33 -11.07
N ALA A 196 -8.25 4.66 -11.93
CA ALA A 196 -8.75 3.83 -13.02
C ALA A 196 -7.90 2.57 -13.10
N GLY A 197 -8.52 1.42 -13.16
CA GLY A 197 -7.88 0.11 -13.24
C GLY A 197 -8.70 -0.86 -14.08
N GLY A 198 -8.28 -2.11 -14.18
CA GLY A 198 -8.94 -3.13 -15.00
C GLY A 198 -10.42 -3.33 -14.68
N GLY A 199 -10.80 -3.22 -13.40
CA GLY A 199 -12.20 -3.32 -12.98
C GLY A 199 -13.00 -2.03 -13.09
N SER A 200 -12.40 -0.92 -13.51
CA SER A 200 -13.11 0.37 -13.65
C SER A 200 -14.18 0.28 -14.71
N ILE A 201 -15.40 0.70 -14.32
CA ILE A 201 -16.59 0.59 -15.15
C ILE A 201 -16.66 1.76 -16.11
N ALA A 202 -16.84 1.46 -17.39
CA ALA A 202 -17.11 2.45 -18.41
C ALA A 202 -18.61 2.82 -18.44
N HIS A 203 -18.90 4.09 -18.66
CA HIS A 203 -20.27 4.59 -18.80
C HIS A 203 -20.30 5.85 -19.68
N ILE A 204 -21.47 6.18 -20.19
CA ILE A 204 -21.69 7.42 -20.91
C ILE A 204 -22.20 8.49 -19.95
N ASP A 205 -21.54 9.64 -19.89
CA ASP A 205 -21.97 10.77 -19.07
C ASP A 205 -23.14 11.54 -19.68
N GLN A 206 -23.66 12.53 -18.95
CA GLN A 206 -24.75 13.38 -19.39
C GLN A 206 -24.48 14.20 -20.67
N PHE A 207 -23.23 14.27 -21.11
CA PHE A 207 -22.80 14.97 -22.32
C PHE A 207 -22.55 14.00 -23.50
N GLY A 208 -22.82 12.69 -23.31
CA GLY A 208 -22.55 11.67 -24.31
C GLY A 208 -21.08 11.24 -24.43
N LEU A 209 -20.24 11.60 -23.45
CA LEU A 209 -18.83 11.23 -23.43
C LEU A 209 -18.59 9.96 -22.64
N ILE A 210 -17.68 9.11 -23.15
CA ILE A 210 -17.25 7.92 -22.43
C ILE A 210 -16.42 8.35 -21.22
N LYS A 211 -16.79 7.85 -20.04
CA LYS A 211 -16.05 7.96 -18.77
C LYS A 211 -15.69 6.57 -18.27
N VAL A 212 -14.53 6.45 -17.62
CA VAL A 212 -14.06 5.22 -16.99
C VAL A 212 -13.82 5.49 -15.51
N GLY A 213 -14.52 4.73 -14.66
CA GLY A 213 -14.54 4.98 -13.22
C GLY A 213 -15.39 6.22 -12.84
N PRO A 214 -15.40 6.65 -11.56
CA PRO A 214 -14.61 6.09 -10.45
C PRO A 214 -15.11 4.71 -9.96
N ASP A 215 -16.31 4.27 -10.38
CA ASP A 215 -16.87 3.00 -10.00
C ASP A 215 -16.02 1.84 -10.53
N SER A 216 -15.83 0.81 -9.70
CA SER A 216 -15.14 -0.42 -10.07
C SER A 216 -16.04 -1.63 -9.82
N ALA A 217 -15.98 -2.60 -10.71
CA ALA A 217 -16.64 -3.91 -10.52
C ALA A 217 -15.99 -4.73 -9.40
N GLY A 218 -14.79 -4.35 -8.97
CA GLY A 218 -14.04 -5.06 -7.94
C GLY A 218 -13.75 -6.52 -8.31
N SER A 219 -13.61 -7.36 -7.28
CA SER A 219 -13.50 -8.81 -7.42
C SER A 219 -14.87 -9.51 -7.38
N GLN A 220 -15.91 -8.81 -6.94
CA GLN A 220 -17.32 -9.21 -6.97
C GLN A 220 -18.20 -7.98 -7.19
N PRO A 221 -19.07 -7.94 -8.20
CA PRO A 221 -19.35 -9.04 -9.14
C PRO A 221 -18.29 -9.29 -10.20
N ALA A 222 -17.19 -8.52 -10.23
CA ALA A 222 -16.06 -8.61 -11.16
C ALA A 222 -16.41 -8.12 -12.59
N PRO A 223 -15.43 -8.03 -13.52
CA PRO A 223 -15.66 -7.81 -14.95
C PRO A 223 -16.66 -8.81 -15.53
N ALA A 224 -17.43 -8.39 -16.54
CA ALA A 224 -18.43 -9.24 -17.18
C ALA A 224 -17.83 -10.52 -17.75
N CYS A 225 -16.65 -10.43 -18.37
CA CYS A 225 -15.94 -11.55 -18.97
C CYS A 225 -15.55 -12.66 -17.96
N TYR A 226 -15.52 -12.37 -16.65
CA TYR A 226 -15.21 -13.39 -15.64
C TYR A 226 -16.37 -14.36 -15.37
N GLY A 227 -17.60 -14.02 -15.78
CA GLY A 227 -18.77 -14.85 -15.54
C GLY A 227 -19.19 -14.98 -14.07
N LEU A 228 -18.74 -14.06 -13.20
CA LEU A 228 -19.01 -14.06 -11.76
C LEU A 228 -20.22 -13.17 -11.37
N GLY A 229 -20.98 -12.69 -12.36
CA GLY A 229 -22.19 -11.87 -12.16
C GLY A 229 -22.01 -10.40 -12.54
N GLY A 230 -20.85 -9.97 -12.99
CA GLY A 230 -20.64 -8.65 -13.59
C GLY A 230 -21.43 -8.53 -14.90
N ASN A 231 -22.01 -7.36 -15.14
CA ASN A 231 -22.82 -7.06 -16.34
C ASN A 231 -22.64 -5.62 -16.84
N ARG A 232 -21.63 -4.92 -16.32
CA ARG A 232 -21.27 -3.58 -16.77
C ARG A 232 -19.89 -3.64 -17.43
N PRO A 233 -19.67 -2.90 -18.54
CA PRO A 233 -18.38 -2.94 -19.24
C PRO A 233 -17.26 -2.37 -18.37
N THR A 234 -16.16 -3.09 -18.32
CA THR A 234 -14.96 -2.66 -17.61
C THR A 234 -13.77 -2.53 -18.57
N VAL A 235 -12.66 -1.96 -18.08
CA VAL A 235 -11.41 -1.92 -18.86
C VAL A 235 -10.94 -3.34 -19.19
N THR A 236 -11.08 -4.30 -18.28
CA THR A 236 -10.72 -5.71 -18.52
C THR A 236 -11.55 -6.32 -19.65
N ASP A 237 -12.85 -6.00 -19.74
CA ASP A 237 -13.69 -6.47 -20.85
C ASP A 237 -13.22 -5.88 -22.17
N ALA A 238 -12.88 -4.59 -22.19
CA ALA A 238 -12.32 -3.94 -23.37
C ALA A 238 -10.95 -4.55 -23.79
N ASP A 239 -10.06 -4.84 -22.82
CA ASP A 239 -8.77 -5.46 -23.10
C ASP A 239 -8.93 -6.86 -23.70
N LEU A 240 -9.93 -7.63 -23.25
CA LEU A 240 -10.25 -8.93 -23.82
C LEU A 240 -10.78 -8.81 -25.25
N VAL A 241 -11.72 -7.89 -25.50
CA VAL A 241 -12.27 -7.66 -26.86
C VAL A 241 -11.20 -7.19 -27.83
N LEU A 242 -10.26 -6.36 -27.36
CA LEU A 242 -9.12 -5.86 -28.14
C LEU A 242 -8.03 -6.92 -28.37
N GLY A 243 -8.11 -8.08 -27.68
CA GLY A 243 -7.15 -9.16 -27.82
C GLY A 243 -5.85 -8.96 -27.03
N TYR A 244 -5.84 -8.08 -26.02
CA TYR A 244 -4.70 -7.94 -25.10
C TYR A 244 -4.67 -9.03 -24.05
N LEU A 245 -5.82 -9.66 -23.77
CA LEU A 245 -5.94 -10.82 -22.89
C LEU A 245 -6.28 -12.07 -23.70
N ASP A 246 -5.62 -13.18 -23.37
CA ASP A 246 -5.91 -14.49 -23.93
C ASP A 246 -7.00 -15.17 -23.08
N PRO A 247 -8.20 -15.47 -23.65
CA PRO A 247 -9.31 -16.06 -22.91
C PRO A 247 -8.99 -17.45 -22.36
N ASP A 248 -8.09 -18.19 -23.00
CA ASP A 248 -7.76 -19.58 -22.63
C ASP A 248 -6.55 -19.66 -21.68
N PHE A 249 -5.80 -18.56 -21.54
CA PHE A 249 -4.58 -18.54 -20.73
C PHE A 249 -4.65 -17.56 -19.55
N PHE A 250 -5.83 -17.05 -19.23
CA PHE A 250 -6.00 -16.17 -18.06
C PHE A 250 -5.70 -16.95 -16.76
N LEU A 251 -4.96 -16.32 -15.84
CA LEU A 251 -4.42 -16.98 -14.63
C LEU A 251 -3.66 -18.29 -14.95
N CYS A 252 -2.80 -18.28 -15.99
CA CYS A 252 -2.06 -19.44 -16.45
C CYS A 252 -2.97 -20.60 -16.90
N GLY A 253 -4.18 -20.32 -17.39
CA GLY A 253 -5.17 -21.28 -17.83
C GLY A 253 -6.08 -21.84 -16.72
N GLU A 254 -5.95 -21.32 -15.48
CA GLU A 254 -6.83 -21.74 -14.38
C GLU A 254 -8.24 -21.13 -14.49
N MET A 255 -8.38 -20.04 -15.24
CA MET A 255 -9.66 -19.38 -15.44
C MET A 255 -9.87 -19.06 -16.92
N HIS A 256 -10.95 -19.60 -17.48
CA HIS A 256 -11.44 -19.20 -18.80
C HIS A 256 -12.31 -17.96 -18.69
N ILE A 257 -12.06 -16.94 -19.54
CA ILE A 257 -12.85 -15.69 -19.58
C ILE A 257 -13.60 -15.58 -20.90
N SER A 258 -14.87 -15.12 -20.83
CA SER A 258 -15.77 -15.10 -21.99
C SER A 258 -15.68 -13.77 -22.75
N ARG A 259 -15.28 -13.87 -24.02
CA ARG A 259 -15.30 -12.75 -24.95
C ARG A 259 -16.72 -12.29 -25.25
N GLU A 260 -17.66 -13.24 -25.40
CA GLU A 260 -19.07 -12.95 -25.65
C GLU A 260 -19.67 -12.10 -24.53
N ALA A 261 -19.40 -12.46 -23.26
CA ALA A 261 -19.88 -11.70 -22.11
C ALA A 261 -19.27 -10.27 -22.06
N ALA A 262 -18.03 -10.12 -22.51
CA ALA A 262 -17.37 -8.81 -22.61
C ALA A 262 -18.00 -7.94 -23.71
N GLU A 263 -18.38 -8.53 -24.86
CA GLU A 263 -19.00 -7.84 -25.99
C GLU A 263 -20.47 -7.45 -25.72
N GLU A 264 -21.17 -8.22 -24.87
CA GLU A 264 -22.55 -7.94 -24.45
C GLU A 264 -22.65 -6.84 -23.39
N ALA A 265 -21.64 -6.64 -22.58
CA ALA A 265 -21.63 -5.67 -21.49
C ALA A 265 -21.47 -4.24 -22.01
#